data_4e371cb5bbaec0f7d3d142eadd107fef
#
_entry.id   4e371cb5bbaec0f7d3d142eadd107fef
#
_cell.length_a   1.000
_cell.length_b   1.000
_cell.length_c   1.000
_cell.angle_alpha   90.00
_cell.angle_beta   90.00
_cell.angle_gamma   90.00
#
_symmetry.space_group_name_H-M   'P 1'
#
loop_
_entity.id
_entity.type
_entity.pdbx_description
1 polymer ?
#
loop_
_entity_poly.entity_id
_entity_poly.type
_entity_poly.pdbx_seq_one_letter_code
_entity_poly.pdbx_strand_id
1 'polypeptide(L)'
;ETMQISRPLDFAAITDHAETFGLHEACADPEISDAQVYTCERLESPSFKYFMELRESSVARPPVSIMSEAIGDKEKEERFIKSTWNKIIDAAERHNDPGKFTTFIAYEYSPTLPDGGYNHRNVIFKNNTVPEKAFSLFDAHTALDLWKKLLSSCNYPCEFMTIPHNSNRSWGVAFANQTIDGDDYTEADWALRDKNEPIVEMFQIKGNSECSTFFGSTDEECNVEQIYPKCEKESDTLCIQPTSMVRDALKRGMELEQELGFNPLDLGMIGSSDTHNSNPGDTEEWDYRGQSNVVAPAMVRINENTHIPQYINNPGGLAAIWARENTRDDLFEAMENKEVYATSGTR
;
A
#
# COMPACT_ATOMS: atom_id res chain seq x y z
N GLU A 1 -8.61 -2.76 24.64
CA GLU A 1 -9.19 -4.08 24.32
C GLU A 1 -8.12 -4.88 23.57
N THR A 2 -7.87 -6.12 23.96
CA THR A 2 -6.89 -6.98 23.27
C THR A 2 -7.63 -7.75 22.20
N MET A 3 -7.19 -7.66 20.95
CA MET A 3 -7.69 -8.47 19.85
C MET A 3 -6.71 -9.62 19.57
N GLN A 4 -7.21 -10.75 19.17
CA GLN A 4 -6.43 -11.91 18.81
C GLN A 4 -7.12 -12.64 17.65
N ILE A 5 -6.37 -12.91 16.59
CA ILE A 5 -6.83 -13.76 15.48
C ILE A 5 -6.84 -15.24 15.92
N SER A 6 -7.75 -16.04 15.37
CA SER A 6 -7.93 -17.44 15.79
C SER A 6 -6.77 -18.35 15.37
N ARG A 7 -6.06 -18.00 14.31
CA ARG A 7 -4.90 -18.73 13.79
C ARG A 7 -3.69 -17.81 13.75
N PRO A 8 -2.55 -18.20 14.35
CA PRO A 8 -1.34 -17.41 14.27
C PRO A 8 -0.86 -17.32 12.81
N LEU A 9 -0.31 -16.17 12.45
CA LEU A 9 0.40 -15.98 11.20
C LEU A 9 1.82 -16.54 11.31
N ASP A 10 2.39 -16.99 10.19
CA ASP A 10 3.78 -17.43 10.11
C ASP A 10 4.72 -16.25 9.89
N PHE A 11 4.25 -15.22 9.21
CA PHE A 11 4.99 -13.97 8.97
C PHE A 11 4.03 -12.77 8.85
N ALA A 12 4.58 -11.56 8.96
CA ALA A 12 3.84 -10.32 8.76
C ALA A 12 4.75 -9.19 8.27
N ALA A 13 4.16 -8.26 7.52
CA ALA A 13 4.71 -6.94 7.23
C ALA A 13 3.66 -5.90 7.62
N ILE A 14 4.01 -4.99 8.51
CA ILE A 14 3.17 -3.86 8.88
C ILE A 14 3.59 -2.68 8.01
N THR A 15 2.65 -2.14 7.24
CA THR A 15 2.92 -1.17 6.19
C THR A 15 2.14 0.11 6.41
N ASP A 16 2.48 0.83 7.48
CA ASP A 16 1.89 2.14 7.76
C ASP A 16 2.24 3.16 6.67
N HIS A 17 1.32 4.09 6.38
CA HIS A 17 1.51 5.16 5.41
C HIS A 17 2.66 6.09 5.79
N ALA A 18 3.73 6.12 4.99
CA ALA A 18 4.90 6.97 5.23
C ALA A 18 4.57 8.47 5.20
N GLU A 19 3.48 8.85 4.55
CA GLU A 19 2.97 10.22 4.44
C GLU A 19 2.57 10.82 5.79
N THR A 20 2.30 9.98 6.79
CA THR A 20 1.89 10.41 8.13
C THR A 20 2.96 10.18 9.20
N PHE A 21 4.14 9.68 8.82
CA PHE A 21 5.22 9.45 9.78
C PHE A 21 5.65 10.75 10.47
N GLY A 22 5.80 10.68 11.77
CA GLY A 22 6.19 11.81 12.60
C GLY A 22 5.05 12.70 13.07
N LEU A 23 3.84 12.55 12.52
CA LEU A 23 2.73 13.46 12.84
C LEU A 23 2.31 13.38 14.32
N HIS A 24 2.21 12.18 14.88
CA HIS A 24 1.88 12.00 16.31
C HIS A 24 2.99 12.51 17.23
N GLU A 25 4.26 12.26 16.89
CA GLU A 25 5.40 12.78 17.64
C GLU A 25 5.45 14.31 17.60
N ALA A 26 5.20 14.89 16.43
CA ALA A 26 5.15 16.34 16.30
C ALA A 26 4.04 16.95 17.16
N CYS A 27 2.85 16.35 17.17
CA CYS A 27 1.74 16.83 17.99
C CYS A 27 1.95 16.62 19.50
N ALA A 28 2.83 15.70 19.90
CA ALA A 28 3.22 15.52 21.28
C ALA A 28 4.36 16.47 21.74
N ASP A 29 5.02 17.16 20.81
CA ASP A 29 6.08 18.13 21.13
C ASP A 29 5.47 19.43 21.68
N PRO A 30 5.81 19.87 22.92
CA PRO A 30 5.21 21.06 23.52
C PRO A 30 5.44 22.35 22.72
N GLU A 31 6.54 22.47 21.96
CA GLU A 31 6.82 23.66 21.16
C GLU A 31 5.91 23.76 19.93
N ILE A 32 5.34 22.61 19.48
CA ILE A 32 4.47 22.53 18.31
C ILE A 32 3.00 22.60 18.74
N SER A 33 2.64 21.97 19.84
CA SER A 33 1.24 21.87 20.31
C SER A 33 0.60 23.24 20.53
N ASP A 34 1.34 24.22 21.02
CA ASP A 34 0.82 25.57 21.31
C ASP A 34 0.61 26.42 20.04
N ALA A 35 1.34 26.12 18.96
CA ALA A 35 1.30 26.90 17.71
C ALA A 35 0.39 26.30 16.63
N GLN A 36 0.06 25.01 16.75
CA GLN A 36 -0.49 24.19 15.66
C GLN A 36 -1.75 23.41 16.09
N VAL A 37 -2.53 24.02 16.92
CA VAL A 37 -3.77 23.49 17.50
C VAL A 37 -4.64 22.79 16.47
N TYR A 38 -4.76 23.34 15.25
CA TYR A 38 -5.70 22.85 14.23
C TYR A 38 -5.40 21.44 13.71
N THR A 39 -4.16 21.14 13.32
CA THR A 39 -3.80 19.81 12.80
C THR A 39 -3.77 18.77 13.91
N CYS A 40 -3.24 19.11 15.07
CA CYS A 40 -3.12 18.19 16.20
C CYS A 40 -4.47 17.94 16.89
N GLU A 41 -5.32 18.97 17.08
CA GLU A 41 -6.68 18.78 17.58
C GLU A 41 -7.50 17.82 16.70
N ARG A 42 -7.29 17.84 15.39
CA ARG A 42 -7.95 16.94 14.47
C ARG A 42 -7.46 15.52 14.52
N LEU A 43 -6.19 15.35 14.86
CA LEU A 43 -5.63 14.03 15.10
C LEU A 43 -6.26 13.36 16.33
N GLU A 44 -6.54 14.15 17.38
CA GLU A 44 -7.23 13.67 18.58
C GLU A 44 -8.72 13.36 18.34
N SER A 45 -9.33 14.04 17.38
CA SER A 45 -10.74 13.86 17.01
C SER A 45 -10.88 13.71 15.49
N PRO A 46 -10.39 12.61 14.91
CA PRO A 46 -10.40 12.40 13.47
C PRO A 46 -11.81 12.39 12.92
N SER A 47 -12.00 13.09 11.78
CA SER A 47 -13.25 13.19 11.08
C SER A 47 -13.07 12.94 9.59
N PHE A 48 -14.15 12.65 8.88
CA PHE A 48 -14.12 12.54 7.41
C PHE A 48 -13.59 13.82 6.74
N LYS A 49 -13.94 14.99 7.30
CA LYS A 49 -13.40 16.27 6.80
C LYS A 49 -11.89 16.34 6.92
N TYR A 50 -11.32 15.91 8.04
CA TYR A 50 -9.88 15.86 8.25
C TYR A 50 -9.20 14.89 7.29
N PHE A 51 -9.79 13.74 7.07
CA PHE A 51 -9.30 12.78 6.07
C PHE A 51 -9.26 13.40 4.66
N MET A 52 -10.28 14.16 4.29
CA MET A 52 -10.31 14.86 3.00
C MET A 52 -9.23 15.94 2.89
N GLU A 53 -8.92 16.66 3.97
CA GLU A 53 -7.84 17.66 3.99
C GLU A 53 -6.45 17.03 3.86
N LEU A 54 -6.20 15.92 4.55
CA LEU A 54 -4.98 15.11 4.36
C LEU A 54 -4.83 14.71 2.89
N ARG A 55 -5.92 14.30 2.29
CA ARG A 55 -5.95 13.91 0.89
C ARG A 55 -5.71 15.09 -0.05
N GLU A 56 -6.32 16.24 0.18
CA GLU A 56 -6.09 17.44 -0.63
C GLU A 56 -4.61 17.85 -0.66
N SER A 57 -3.92 17.76 0.47
CA SER A 57 -2.48 18.02 0.54
C SER A 57 -1.66 17.02 -0.28
N SER A 58 -2.07 15.77 -0.32
CA SER A 58 -1.40 14.70 -1.09
C SER A 58 -1.62 14.82 -2.60
N VAL A 59 -2.76 15.35 -3.05
CA VAL A 59 -3.06 15.52 -4.48
C VAL A 59 -2.57 16.84 -5.06
N ALA A 60 -2.13 17.77 -4.23
CA ALA A 60 -1.50 19.02 -4.68
C ALA A 60 -0.29 18.75 -5.59
N ARG A 61 0.02 19.67 -6.49
CA ARG A 61 1.16 19.55 -7.41
C ARG A 61 2.03 20.79 -7.33
N PRO A 62 3.21 20.71 -6.71
CA PRO A 62 3.78 19.56 -5.98
C PRO A 62 2.96 19.21 -4.72
N PRO A 63 3.04 17.95 -4.23
CA PRO A 63 2.36 17.55 -3.00
C PRO A 63 2.94 18.30 -1.80
N VAL A 64 2.10 18.62 -0.83
CA VAL A 64 2.48 19.40 0.35
C VAL A 64 2.15 18.59 1.60
N SER A 65 3.16 18.33 2.43
CA SER A 65 2.94 17.68 3.72
C SER A 65 2.20 18.65 4.67
N ILE A 66 1.10 18.18 5.24
CA ILE A 66 0.40 18.95 6.31
C ILE A 66 1.28 19.14 7.54
N MET A 67 2.26 18.28 7.75
CA MET A 67 3.22 18.38 8.83
C MET A 67 4.24 19.50 8.55
N SER A 68 4.65 19.70 7.30
CA SER A 68 5.55 20.79 6.92
C SER A 68 4.96 22.15 7.22
N GLU A 69 3.66 22.34 6.95
CA GLU A 69 2.97 23.59 7.30
C GLU A 69 2.89 23.78 8.83
N ALA A 70 2.67 22.67 9.55
CA ALA A 70 2.56 22.67 11.00
C ALA A 70 3.89 22.99 11.70
N ILE A 71 4.97 22.41 11.24
CA ILE A 71 6.28 22.52 11.92
C ILE A 71 7.06 23.76 11.46
N GLY A 72 6.95 24.14 10.18
CA GLY A 72 7.67 25.26 9.59
C GLY A 72 9.21 25.10 9.57
N ASP A 73 9.74 23.96 10.00
CA ASP A 73 11.16 23.63 10.10
C ASP A 73 11.38 22.21 9.55
N LYS A 74 12.01 22.15 8.37
CA LYS A 74 12.24 20.88 7.67
C LYS A 74 13.16 19.92 8.41
N GLU A 75 14.17 20.41 9.14
CA GLU A 75 15.07 19.55 9.91
C GLU A 75 14.33 18.92 11.10
N LYS A 76 13.45 19.67 11.72
CA LYS A 76 12.61 19.21 12.82
C LYS A 76 11.59 18.18 12.30
N GLU A 77 10.97 18.42 11.15
CA GLU A 77 10.08 17.47 10.48
C GLU A 77 10.80 16.14 10.19
N GLU A 78 11.97 16.20 9.57
CA GLU A 78 12.76 14.99 9.27
C GLU A 78 13.16 14.19 10.52
N ARG A 79 13.41 14.86 11.65
CA ARG A 79 13.69 14.17 12.91
C ARG A 79 12.48 13.36 13.41
N PHE A 80 11.27 13.91 13.29
CA PHE A 80 10.06 13.20 13.69
C PHE A 80 9.77 12.02 12.76
N ILE A 81 9.93 12.19 11.44
CA ILE A 81 9.80 11.11 10.46
C ILE A 81 10.78 9.97 10.78
N LYS A 82 12.06 10.29 10.99
CA LYS A 82 13.09 9.31 11.35
C LYS A 82 12.80 8.64 12.70
N SER A 83 12.26 9.39 13.67
CA SER A 83 11.87 8.82 14.98
C SER A 83 10.79 7.76 14.82
N THR A 84 9.75 8.04 14.05
CA THR A 84 8.68 7.07 13.76
C THR A 84 9.23 5.87 13.00
N TRP A 85 10.03 6.09 11.96
CA TRP A 85 10.65 5.02 11.19
C TRP A 85 11.49 4.09 12.06
N ASN A 86 12.31 4.63 12.96
CA ASN A 86 13.09 3.83 13.90
C ASN A 86 12.20 2.99 14.85
N LYS A 87 11.06 3.52 15.30
CA LYS A 87 10.10 2.75 16.11
C LYS A 87 9.50 1.56 15.33
N ILE A 88 9.24 1.74 14.05
CA ILE A 88 8.74 0.68 13.16
C ILE A 88 9.82 -0.39 12.97
N ILE A 89 11.07 0.01 12.70
CA ILE A 89 12.22 -0.90 12.62
C ILE A 89 12.37 -1.69 13.92
N ASP A 90 12.41 -1.00 15.06
CA ASP A 90 12.56 -1.63 16.38
C ASP A 90 11.39 -2.59 16.68
N ALA A 91 10.17 -2.26 16.28
CA ALA A 91 9.02 -3.14 16.47
C ALA A 91 9.15 -4.40 15.61
N ALA A 92 9.52 -4.26 14.34
CA ALA A 92 9.74 -5.40 13.46
C ALA A 92 10.88 -6.29 13.97
N GLU A 93 12.01 -5.71 14.37
CA GLU A 93 13.14 -6.49 14.92
C GLU A 93 12.78 -7.21 16.22
N ARG A 94 12.07 -6.55 17.13
CA ARG A 94 11.67 -7.11 18.42
C ARG A 94 10.76 -8.31 18.30
N HIS A 95 9.95 -8.37 17.25
CA HIS A 95 8.98 -9.45 17.03
C HIS A 95 9.44 -10.50 16.02
N ASN A 96 10.63 -10.33 15.43
CA ASN A 96 11.20 -11.30 14.51
C ASN A 96 11.78 -12.50 15.27
N ASP A 97 11.12 -13.66 15.18
CA ASP A 97 11.55 -14.95 15.76
C ASP A 97 11.66 -15.97 14.63
N PRO A 98 12.80 -16.01 13.87
CA PRO A 98 12.98 -16.88 12.72
C PRO A 98 12.65 -18.34 13.02
N GLY A 99 11.92 -18.98 12.14
CA GLY A 99 11.43 -20.36 12.30
C GLY A 99 10.08 -20.46 13.04
N LYS A 100 9.56 -19.36 13.58
CA LYS A 100 8.24 -19.32 14.24
C LYS A 100 7.34 -18.20 13.73
N PHE A 101 7.85 -16.98 13.76
CA PHE A 101 7.15 -15.81 13.29
C PHE A 101 8.15 -14.80 12.70
N THR A 102 8.12 -14.62 11.41
CA THR A 102 9.00 -13.69 10.71
C THR A 102 8.29 -12.36 10.47
N THR A 103 8.93 -11.25 10.87
CA THR A 103 8.44 -9.90 10.59
C THR A 103 9.38 -9.17 9.65
N PHE A 104 8.82 -8.50 8.64
CA PHE A 104 9.58 -7.64 7.75
C PHE A 104 9.56 -6.19 8.22
N ILE A 105 10.66 -5.48 8.05
CA ILE A 105 10.67 -4.03 8.09
C ILE A 105 10.02 -3.53 6.81
N ALA A 106 8.98 -2.73 6.93
CA ALA A 106 8.16 -2.31 5.81
C ALA A 106 7.46 -0.99 6.06
N TYR A 107 6.96 -0.37 4.99
CA TYR A 107 6.08 0.79 5.03
C TYR A 107 5.24 0.89 3.76
N GLU A 108 4.20 1.70 3.77
CA GLU A 108 3.43 2.01 2.59
C GLU A 108 3.82 3.38 2.00
N TYR A 109 4.11 3.38 0.71
CA TYR A 109 4.22 4.56 -0.15
C TYR A 109 2.88 4.77 -0.84
N SER A 110 2.21 5.91 -0.61
CA SER A 110 0.78 6.07 -0.88
C SER A 110 0.42 7.28 -1.73
N PRO A 111 0.92 7.39 -2.99
CA PRO A 111 0.53 8.48 -3.86
C PRO A 111 -0.95 8.42 -4.22
N THR A 112 -1.65 9.51 -3.95
CA THR A 112 -3.06 9.69 -4.27
C THR A 112 -3.21 10.52 -5.54
N LEU A 113 -4.08 10.08 -6.44
CA LEU A 113 -4.40 10.81 -7.67
C LEU A 113 -5.40 11.95 -7.39
N PRO A 114 -5.39 13.03 -8.19
CA PRO A 114 -6.28 14.18 -8.01
C PRO A 114 -7.77 13.82 -7.91
N ASP A 115 -8.17 12.80 -8.65
CA ASP A 115 -9.55 12.29 -8.70
C ASP A 115 -9.85 11.20 -7.65
N GLY A 116 -8.90 10.94 -6.75
CA GLY A 116 -9.07 10.00 -5.66
C GLY A 116 -8.72 8.56 -5.96
N GLY A 117 -8.07 8.32 -7.06
CA GLY A 117 -7.43 7.05 -7.33
C GLY A 117 -6.20 6.85 -6.45
N TYR A 118 -5.71 5.61 -6.41
CA TYR A 118 -4.54 5.21 -5.65
C TYR A 118 -3.48 4.62 -6.58
N ASN A 119 -2.22 4.88 -6.26
CA ASN A 119 -1.09 4.22 -6.91
C ASN A 119 -0.09 3.74 -5.86
N HIS A 120 -0.63 3.11 -4.82
CA HIS A 120 0.07 2.72 -3.61
C HIS A 120 0.98 1.52 -3.81
N ARG A 121 2.05 1.44 -2.99
CA ARG A 121 3.00 0.33 -2.96
C ARG A 121 3.47 0.07 -1.55
N ASN A 122 3.48 -1.19 -1.14
CA ASN A 122 4.19 -1.60 0.05
C ASN A 122 5.68 -1.73 -0.28
N VAL A 123 6.54 -1.15 0.53
CA VAL A 123 8.00 -1.29 0.44
C VAL A 123 8.43 -2.27 1.52
N ILE A 124 9.02 -3.39 1.11
CA ILE A 124 9.43 -4.49 1.98
C ILE A 124 10.95 -4.61 1.93
N PHE A 125 11.61 -4.68 3.07
CA PHE A 125 13.06 -4.88 3.16
C PHE A 125 13.40 -6.30 3.60
N LYS A 126 14.39 -6.91 2.94
CA LYS A 126 14.86 -8.27 3.20
C LYS A 126 15.49 -8.42 4.59
N ASN A 127 16.22 -7.41 5.04
CA ASN A 127 16.99 -7.45 6.28
C ASN A 127 16.88 -6.13 7.06
N ASN A 128 17.67 -5.98 8.12
CA ASN A 128 17.64 -4.79 8.98
C ASN A 128 18.58 -3.66 8.52
N THR A 129 19.28 -3.83 7.42
CA THR A 129 19.99 -2.73 6.76
C THR A 129 19.00 -2.03 5.85
N VAL A 130 18.50 -0.89 6.28
CA VAL A 130 17.46 -0.12 5.59
C VAL A 130 17.87 1.34 5.46
N PRO A 131 17.28 2.14 4.57
CA PRO A 131 17.51 3.58 4.53
C PRO A 131 17.16 4.24 5.88
N GLU A 132 17.86 5.32 6.22
CA GLU A 132 17.61 6.09 7.46
C GLU A 132 16.21 6.72 7.54
N LYS A 133 15.48 6.74 6.41
CA LYS A 133 14.16 7.35 6.27
C LYS A 133 13.30 6.50 5.34
N ALA A 134 12.04 6.31 5.69
CA ALA A 134 11.02 5.87 4.75
C ALA A 134 10.72 6.99 3.75
N PHE A 135 10.71 6.69 2.46
CA PHE A 135 10.41 7.67 1.43
C PHE A 135 8.92 7.70 1.12
N SER A 136 8.28 8.82 1.37
CA SER A 136 6.88 9.08 1.08
C SER A 136 6.68 9.75 -0.28
N LEU A 137 5.44 10.00 -0.62
CA LEU A 137 5.08 10.78 -1.82
C LEU A 137 5.67 12.21 -1.81
N PHE A 138 5.97 12.77 -0.62
CA PHE A 138 6.60 14.09 -0.48
C PHE A 138 8.10 14.07 -0.82
N ASP A 139 8.71 12.89 -0.82
CA ASP A 139 10.11 12.67 -1.21
C ASP A 139 10.25 12.19 -2.66
N ALA A 140 9.31 11.38 -3.11
CA ALA A 140 9.30 10.72 -4.41
C ALA A 140 7.90 10.83 -5.01
N HIS A 141 7.75 11.58 -6.08
CA HIS A 141 6.44 11.91 -6.62
C HIS A 141 5.83 10.75 -7.40
N THR A 142 6.66 10.03 -8.12
CA THR A 142 6.26 8.85 -8.90
C THR A 142 6.89 7.56 -8.35
N ALA A 143 6.40 6.40 -8.77
CA ALA A 143 7.02 5.12 -8.45
C ALA A 143 8.46 5.03 -8.97
N LEU A 144 8.74 5.62 -10.12
CA LEU A 144 10.09 5.69 -10.67
C LEU A 144 11.04 6.49 -9.76
N ASP A 145 10.57 7.59 -9.20
CA ASP A 145 11.35 8.39 -8.25
C ASP A 145 11.59 7.62 -6.95
N LEU A 146 10.57 6.88 -6.48
CA LEU A 146 10.69 6.02 -5.31
C LEU A 146 11.81 4.98 -5.52
N TRP A 147 11.77 4.21 -6.63
CA TRP A 147 12.78 3.21 -6.91
C TRP A 147 14.18 3.81 -7.05
N LYS A 148 14.33 4.94 -7.73
CA LYS A 148 15.62 5.65 -7.85
C LYS A 148 16.15 6.09 -6.48
N LYS A 149 15.29 6.59 -5.59
CA LYS A 149 15.68 6.97 -4.22
C LYS A 149 16.06 5.76 -3.37
N LEU A 150 15.25 4.70 -3.42
CA LEU A 150 15.55 3.45 -2.72
C LEU A 150 16.89 2.87 -3.19
N LEU A 151 17.11 2.74 -4.48
CA LEU A 151 18.38 2.24 -5.03
C LEU A 151 19.60 3.10 -4.67
N SER A 152 19.43 4.40 -4.53
CA SER A 152 20.53 5.30 -4.11
C SER A 152 20.83 5.26 -2.62
N SER A 153 19.89 4.80 -1.79
CA SER A 153 19.98 4.83 -0.34
C SER A 153 20.11 3.45 0.31
N CYS A 154 19.63 2.41 -0.38
CA CYS A 154 19.68 1.02 0.03
C CYS A 154 20.96 0.38 -0.48
N ASN A 155 22.08 0.62 0.21
CA ASN A 155 23.39 0.08 -0.14
C ASN A 155 23.57 -1.31 0.46
N TYR A 156 24.28 -2.20 -0.28
CA TYR A 156 24.55 -3.57 0.19
C TYR A 156 24.98 -3.61 1.66
N PRO A 157 24.43 -4.48 2.48
CA PRO A 157 23.53 -5.61 2.17
C PRO A 157 22.02 -5.27 2.15
N CYS A 158 21.62 -4.01 2.07
CA CYS A 158 20.22 -3.62 1.95
C CYS A 158 19.63 -4.14 0.63
N GLU A 159 18.49 -4.83 0.71
CA GLU A 159 17.68 -5.27 -0.42
C GLU A 159 16.22 -4.94 -0.15
N PHE A 160 15.48 -4.58 -1.18
CA PHE A 160 14.06 -4.23 -1.08
C PHE A 160 13.26 -4.70 -2.30
N MET A 161 11.97 -4.85 -2.11
CA MET A 161 10.98 -4.93 -3.19
C MET A 161 9.81 -3.99 -2.92
N THR A 162 9.06 -3.67 -3.97
CA THR A 162 7.82 -2.93 -3.86
C THR A 162 6.66 -3.76 -4.38
N ILE A 163 5.50 -3.65 -3.73
CA ILE A 163 4.32 -4.44 -4.05
C ILE A 163 3.17 -3.48 -4.34
N PRO A 164 2.79 -3.29 -5.62
CA PRO A 164 1.62 -2.50 -5.95
C PRO A 164 0.37 -3.19 -5.41
N HIS A 165 -0.51 -2.41 -4.81
CA HIS A 165 -1.75 -2.92 -4.23
C HIS A 165 -2.93 -2.00 -4.51
N ASN A 166 -4.14 -2.50 -4.30
CA ASN A 166 -5.38 -1.78 -4.51
C ASN A 166 -5.49 -1.19 -5.94
N SER A 167 -4.98 -1.92 -6.92
CA SER A 167 -4.93 -1.47 -8.32
C SER A 167 -6.30 -1.24 -8.94
N ASN A 168 -7.36 -1.91 -8.43
CA ASN A 168 -8.76 -1.67 -8.81
C ASN A 168 -9.23 -0.23 -8.57
N ARG A 169 -8.51 0.55 -7.77
CA ARG A 169 -8.77 1.98 -7.53
C ARG A 169 -7.71 2.89 -8.14
N SER A 170 -6.88 2.39 -9.01
CA SER A 170 -5.84 3.20 -9.66
C SER A 170 -6.34 3.99 -10.88
N TRP A 171 -7.57 3.80 -11.28
CA TRP A 171 -8.14 4.40 -12.49
C TRP A 171 -7.28 4.15 -13.73
N GLY A 172 -6.66 2.97 -13.78
CA GLY A 172 -5.82 2.53 -14.88
C GLY A 172 -4.33 2.83 -14.75
N VAL A 173 -3.91 3.69 -13.82
CA VAL A 173 -2.49 4.09 -13.72
C VAL A 173 -1.57 2.99 -13.19
N ALA A 174 -2.10 2.03 -12.42
CA ALA A 174 -1.28 0.98 -11.81
C ALA A 174 -0.42 0.20 -12.82
N PHE A 175 -0.99 -0.12 -13.99
CA PHE A 175 -0.32 -0.91 -15.04
C PHE A 175 -0.27 -0.19 -16.39
N ALA A 176 -0.45 1.14 -16.39
CA ALA A 176 -0.29 1.96 -17.59
C ALA A 176 1.17 2.04 -18.05
N ASN A 177 1.36 2.50 -19.28
CA ASN A 177 2.68 2.79 -19.85
C ASN A 177 3.22 4.15 -19.39
N GLN A 178 2.58 4.77 -18.42
CA GLN A 178 2.87 6.14 -17.99
C GLN A 178 2.93 6.22 -16.49
N THR A 179 3.68 7.21 -16.01
CA THR A 179 3.67 7.61 -14.62
C THR A 179 2.35 8.30 -14.23
N ILE A 180 2.17 8.59 -12.94
CA ILE A 180 1.02 9.38 -12.46
C ILE A 180 1.01 10.83 -13.00
N ASP A 181 2.12 11.31 -13.52
CA ASP A 181 2.26 12.63 -14.14
C ASP A 181 2.06 12.61 -15.66
N GLY A 182 1.84 11.43 -16.23
CA GLY A 182 1.58 11.22 -17.65
C GLY A 182 2.84 11.09 -18.51
N ASP A 183 4.01 10.95 -17.89
CA ASP A 183 5.26 10.68 -18.62
C ASP A 183 5.33 9.22 -19.05
N ASP A 184 5.62 8.97 -20.32
CA ASP A 184 5.74 7.62 -20.88
C ASP A 184 6.93 6.86 -20.28
N TYR A 185 6.74 5.58 -19.98
CA TYR A 185 7.81 4.69 -19.53
C TYR A 185 8.76 4.38 -20.69
N THR A 186 10.04 4.58 -20.45
CA THR A 186 11.10 4.09 -21.32
C THR A 186 11.39 2.60 -21.07
N GLU A 187 12.15 1.95 -21.96
CA GLU A 187 12.66 0.58 -21.74
C GLU A 187 13.39 0.45 -20.40
N ALA A 188 14.22 1.46 -20.04
CA ALA A 188 14.94 1.48 -18.77
C ALA A 188 13.99 1.60 -17.55
N ASP A 189 12.89 2.30 -17.68
CA ASP A 189 11.89 2.43 -16.61
C ASP A 189 11.12 1.10 -16.43
N TRP A 190 10.83 0.41 -17.53
CA TRP A 190 10.24 -0.93 -17.47
C TRP A 190 11.21 -1.94 -16.84
N ALA A 191 12.49 -1.91 -17.19
CA ALA A 191 13.50 -2.77 -16.56
C ALA A 191 13.65 -2.47 -15.05
N LEU A 192 13.51 -1.20 -14.67
CA LEU A 192 13.51 -0.79 -13.27
C LEU A 192 12.30 -1.34 -12.52
N ARG A 193 11.13 -1.33 -13.16
CA ARG A 193 9.91 -1.91 -12.62
C ARG A 193 10.03 -3.42 -12.43
N ASP A 194 10.41 -4.14 -13.47
CA ASP A 194 10.60 -5.59 -13.45
C ASP A 194 11.49 -6.04 -12.28
N LYS A 195 12.57 -5.32 -12.06
CA LYS A 195 13.52 -5.61 -10.98
C LYS A 195 12.92 -5.41 -9.58
N ASN A 196 12.08 -4.39 -9.40
CA ASN A 196 11.66 -3.95 -8.06
C ASN A 196 10.21 -4.31 -7.71
N GLU A 197 9.39 -4.76 -8.67
CA GLU A 197 8.00 -5.18 -8.47
C GLU A 197 7.76 -6.62 -8.96
N PRO A 198 8.30 -7.65 -8.30
CA PRO A 198 8.14 -9.05 -8.73
C PRO A 198 6.74 -9.62 -8.45
N ILE A 199 6.01 -9.05 -7.52
CA ILE A 199 4.68 -9.52 -7.09
C ILE A 199 3.69 -8.36 -6.99
N VAL A 200 2.41 -8.71 -6.99
CA VAL A 200 1.28 -7.77 -6.88
C VAL A 200 0.23 -8.30 -5.93
N GLU A 201 -0.43 -7.40 -5.22
CA GLU A 201 -1.63 -7.75 -4.46
C GLU A 201 -2.85 -7.75 -5.38
N MET A 202 -3.57 -8.89 -5.41
CA MET A 202 -4.77 -9.02 -6.20
C MET A 202 -6.07 -8.93 -5.40
N PHE A 203 -6.00 -8.99 -4.07
CA PHE A 203 -7.17 -9.01 -3.21
C PHE A 203 -6.90 -8.47 -1.81
N GLN A 204 -7.81 -7.61 -1.30
CA GLN A 204 -7.75 -7.03 0.03
C GLN A 204 -9.15 -6.54 0.48
N ILE A 205 -9.25 -5.89 1.65
CA ILE A 205 -10.53 -5.36 2.19
C ILE A 205 -11.27 -4.41 1.23
N LYS A 206 -10.59 -3.79 0.28
CA LYS A 206 -11.19 -2.91 -0.74
C LYS A 206 -11.54 -3.68 -2.02
N GLY A 207 -11.61 -5.00 -1.94
CA GLY A 207 -12.14 -5.90 -2.95
C GLY A 207 -11.11 -6.42 -3.95
N ASN A 208 -11.63 -6.90 -5.04
CA ASN A 208 -10.94 -7.65 -6.10
C ASN A 208 -10.21 -6.71 -7.06
N SER A 209 -8.91 -6.93 -7.21
CA SER A 209 -8.06 -6.33 -8.24
C SER A 209 -7.65 -7.32 -9.34
N GLU A 210 -8.12 -8.56 -9.29
CA GLU A 210 -7.74 -9.61 -10.23
C GLU A 210 -8.24 -9.33 -11.64
N CYS A 211 -9.55 -9.16 -11.79
CA CYS A 211 -10.20 -9.02 -13.10
C CYS A 211 -11.51 -8.24 -13.03
N SER A 212 -11.99 -7.80 -14.20
CA SER A 212 -13.30 -7.21 -14.37
C SER A 212 -13.96 -7.77 -15.62
N THR A 213 -15.25 -8.11 -15.56
CA THR A 213 -16.01 -8.68 -16.67
C THR A 213 -16.14 -7.77 -17.89
N PHE A 214 -15.83 -6.50 -17.76
CA PHE A 214 -16.08 -5.51 -18.80
C PHE A 214 -15.04 -5.53 -19.93
N PHE A 215 -13.79 -5.87 -19.66
CA PHE A 215 -12.67 -5.71 -20.59
C PHE A 215 -12.30 -6.99 -21.34
N GLY A 216 -13.32 -7.68 -21.89
CA GLY A 216 -13.11 -8.92 -22.63
C GLY A 216 -12.95 -10.17 -21.76
N SER A 217 -13.08 -10.06 -20.45
CA SER A 217 -13.25 -11.23 -19.59
C SER A 217 -14.68 -11.74 -19.67
N THR A 218 -14.83 -13.05 -19.92
CA THR A 218 -16.12 -13.76 -19.85
C THR A 218 -16.31 -14.51 -18.55
N ASP A 219 -15.38 -14.36 -17.62
CA ASP A 219 -15.40 -14.97 -16.31
C ASP A 219 -16.35 -14.19 -15.40
N GLU A 220 -17.47 -14.80 -15.06
CA GLU A 220 -18.52 -14.20 -14.22
C GLU A 220 -18.07 -13.93 -12.79
N GLU A 221 -17.08 -14.68 -12.29
CA GLU A 221 -16.49 -14.47 -10.95
C GLU A 221 -15.72 -13.13 -10.86
N CYS A 222 -15.32 -12.55 -11.96
CA CYS A 222 -14.70 -11.21 -12.01
C CYS A 222 -15.60 -10.09 -11.46
N ASN A 223 -16.89 -10.35 -11.23
CA ASN A 223 -17.78 -9.39 -10.59
C ASN A 223 -17.86 -9.51 -9.06
N VAL A 224 -17.32 -10.59 -8.51
CA VAL A 224 -17.35 -10.82 -7.06
C VAL A 224 -16.46 -9.77 -6.38
N GLU A 225 -17.03 -9.12 -5.35
CA GLU A 225 -16.35 -8.12 -4.53
C GLU A 225 -15.74 -6.93 -5.31
N GLN A 226 -16.36 -6.55 -6.41
CA GLN A 226 -16.09 -5.31 -7.11
C GLN A 226 -16.82 -4.15 -6.44
N ILE A 227 -16.11 -3.29 -5.73
CA ILE A 227 -16.69 -2.17 -4.97
C ILE A 227 -16.60 -0.82 -5.71
N TYR A 228 -15.83 -0.75 -6.78
CA TYR A 228 -15.68 0.46 -7.58
C TYR A 228 -16.42 0.34 -8.92
N PRO A 229 -16.89 1.46 -9.48
CA PRO A 229 -17.57 1.45 -10.77
C PRO A 229 -16.60 1.04 -11.87
N LYS A 230 -17.13 0.37 -12.90
CA LYS A 230 -16.40 0.03 -14.11
C LYS A 230 -16.57 1.14 -15.14
N CYS A 231 -15.53 1.43 -15.91
CA CYS A 231 -15.64 2.33 -17.05
C CYS A 231 -16.44 1.68 -18.16
N GLU A 232 -17.38 2.41 -18.76
CA GLU A 232 -18.15 1.94 -19.90
C GLU A 232 -17.44 2.23 -21.24
N LYS A 233 -16.58 3.25 -21.23
CA LYS A 233 -15.79 3.72 -22.38
C LYS A 233 -14.36 4.04 -21.93
N GLU A 234 -13.42 3.97 -22.86
CA GLU A 234 -12.02 4.36 -22.61
C GLU A 234 -11.86 5.81 -22.14
N SER A 235 -12.79 6.68 -22.51
CA SER A 235 -12.78 8.09 -22.12
C SER A 235 -13.32 8.35 -20.70
N ASP A 236 -13.90 7.35 -20.05
CA ASP A 236 -14.47 7.50 -18.72
C ASP A 236 -13.34 7.60 -17.67
N THR A 237 -13.58 8.34 -16.62
CA THR A 237 -12.65 8.57 -15.51
C THR A 237 -13.28 8.14 -14.19
N LEU A 238 -12.48 8.01 -13.12
CA LEU A 238 -12.95 7.65 -11.77
C LEU A 238 -13.57 6.25 -11.71
N CYS A 239 -13.11 5.35 -12.53
CA CYS A 239 -13.63 4.00 -12.65
C CYS A 239 -12.52 3.01 -13.01
N ILE A 240 -12.81 1.73 -12.85
CA ILE A 240 -11.86 0.66 -13.17
C ILE A 240 -11.64 0.64 -14.70
N GLN A 241 -10.37 0.80 -15.09
CA GLN A 241 -9.87 0.63 -16.45
C GLN A 241 -9.23 -0.76 -16.63
N PRO A 242 -8.99 -1.25 -17.85
CA PRO A 242 -8.26 -2.50 -18.07
C PRO A 242 -6.92 -2.53 -17.34
N THR A 243 -6.14 -1.47 -17.45
CA THR A 243 -4.83 -1.30 -16.78
C THR A 243 -4.91 -1.10 -15.26
N SER A 244 -6.09 -1.23 -14.67
CA SER A 244 -6.30 -1.36 -13.23
C SER A 244 -6.22 -2.81 -12.74
N MET A 245 -6.37 -3.81 -13.63
CA MET A 245 -6.63 -5.19 -13.24
C MET A 245 -5.41 -6.08 -13.53
N VAL A 246 -5.13 -7.00 -12.60
CA VAL A 246 -3.94 -7.87 -12.67
C VAL A 246 -3.95 -8.79 -13.90
N ARG A 247 -5.10 -9.40 -14.25
CA ARG A 247 -5.17 -10.25 -15.46
C ARG A 247 -4.86 -9.49 -16.74
N ASP A 248 -5.27 -8.22 -16.81
CA ASP A 248 -4.96 -7.38 -17.97
C ASP A 248 -3.49 -6.90 -17.94
N ALA A 249 -2.93 -6.67 -16.74
CA ALA A 249 -1.49 -6.42 -16.59
C ALA A 249 -0.66 -7.59 -17.12
N LEU A 250 -1.02 -8.84 -16.81
CA LEU A 250 -0.31 -10.02 -17.33
C LEU A 250 -0.39 -10.12 -18.86
N LYS A 251 -1.55 -9.83 -19.46
CA LYS A 251 -1.68 -9.76 -20.94
C LYS A 251 -0.77 -8.67 -21.51
N ARG A 252 -0.78 -7.49 -20.90
CA ARG A 252 0.08 -6.37 -21.28
C ARG A 252 1.55 -6.71 -21.17
N GLY A 253 1.95 -7.45 -20.13
CA GLY A 253 3.31 -7.95 -19.96
C GLY A 253 3.78 -8.81 -21.14
N MET A 254 2.92 -9.71 -21.64
CA MET A 254 3.23 -10.51 -22.84
C MET A 254 3.33 -9.68 -24.13
N GLU A 255 2.59 -8.58 -24.24
CA GLU A 255 2.73 -7.64 -25.38
C GLU A 255 4.05 -6.88 -25.27
N LEU A 256 4.39 -6.37 -24.07
CA LEU A 256 5.66 -5.68 -23.79
C LEU A 256 6.88 -6.60 -24.03
N GLU A 257 6.76 -7.89 -23.73
CA GLU A 257 7.84 -8.85 -24.02
C GLU A 257 8.18 -8.92 -25.51
N GLN A 258 7.19 -8.79 -26.40
CA GLN A 258 7.43 -8.74 -27.83
C GLN A 258 8.12 -7.44 -28.26
N GLU A 259 7.87 -6.34 -27.57
CA GLU A 259 8.44 -5.03 -27.86
C GLU A 259 9.83 -4.84 -27.25
N LEU A 260 10.02 -5.30 -26.00
CA LEU A 260 11.20 -5.03 -25.17
C LEU A 260 12.18 -6.21 -25.09
N GLY A 261 11.70 -7.43 -25.39
CA GLY A 261 12.50 -8.65 -25.22
C GLY A 261 12.51 -9.22 -23.79
N PHE A 262 11.75 -8.63 -22.86
CA PHE A 262 11.51 -9.12 -21.51
C PHE A 262 10.09 -8.72 -21.06
N ASN A 263 9.52 -9.47 -20.10
CA ASN A 263 8.18 -9.23 -19.58
C ASN A 263 8.23 -8.49 -18.22
N PRO A 264 8.05 -7.16 -18.19
CA PRO A 264 8.12 -6.39 -16.94
C PRO A 264 6.90 -6.54 -16.02
N LEU A 265 5.88 -7.26 -16.45
CA LEU A 265 4.65 -7.52 -15.71
C LEU A 265 4.41 -9.05 -15.55
N ASP A 266 5.48 -9.84 -15.55
CA ASP A 266 5.44 -11.23 -15.09
C ASP A 266 5.40 -11.25 -13.57
N LEU A 267 4.19 -11.21 -13.00
CA LEU A 267 3.96 -10.93 -11.58
C LEU A 267 3.48 -12.18 -10.83
N GLY A 268 4.07 -12.44 -9.66
CA GLY A 268 3.46 -13.29 -8.64
C GLY A 268 2.28 -12.57 -7.96
N MET A 269 1.34 -13.31 -7.39
CA MET A 269 0.10 -12.75 -6.84
C MET A 269 -0.04 -13.06 -5.36
N ILE A 270 -0.32 -12.04 -4.55
CA ILE A 270 -0.63 -12.20 -3.13
C ILE A 270 -1.98 -11.57 -2.80
N GLY A 271 -2.55 -11.96 -1.65
CA GLY A 271 -3.62 -11.23 -0.99
C GLY A 271 -3.09 -10.55 0.27
N SER A 272 -3.82 -9.59 0.79
CA SER A 272 -3.53 -8.98 2.09
C SER A 272 -4.79 -8.50 2.78
N SER A 273 -4.69 -8.12 4.04
CA SER A 273 -5.82 -7.54 4.75
C SER A 273 -5.98 -6.04 4.48
N ASP A 274 -4.91 -5.31 4.36
CA ASP A 274 -4.91 -3.83 4.25
C ASP A 274 -5.85 -3.17 5.29
N THR A 275 -5.95 -3.79 6.46
CA THR A 275 -6.83 -3.32 7.53
C THR A 275 -6.21 -2.16 8.31
N HIS A 276 -7.02 -1.18 8.68
CA HIS A 276 -6.62 0.03 9.39
C HIS A 276 -7.10 0.04 10.86
N ASN A 277 -7.34 -1.14 11.44
CA ASN A 277 -7.85 -1.31 12.79
C ASN A 277 -6.78 -1.81 13.79
N SER A 278 -5.50 -1.78 13.42
CA SER A 278 -4.37 -2.30 14.18
C SER A 278 -4.43 -3.82 14.44
N ASN A 279 -5.17 -4.57 13.62
CA ASN A 279 -5.27 -6.03 13.68
C ASN A 279 -4.97 -6.65 12.30
N PRO A 280 -3.72 -6.52 11.80
CA PRO A 280 -3.35 -7.04 10.48
C PRO A 280 -3.52 -8.56 10.41
N GLY A 281 -3.96 -9.05 9.24
CA GLY A 281 -4.18 -10.46 9.01
C GLY A 281 -5.49 -11.02 9.60
N ASP A 282 -6.35 -10.15 10.20
CA ASP A 282 -7.71 -10.52 10.59
C ASP A 282 -8.60 -10.61 9.35
N THR A 283 -8.61 -11.78 8.74
CA THR A 283 -9.42 -12.10 7.55
C THR A 283 -10.58 -13.05 7.88
N GLU A 284 -10.99 -13.09 9.15
CA GLU A 284 -12.02 -13.98 9.67
C GLU A 284 -13.41 -13.35 9.49
N GLU A 285 -14.20 -13.87 8.55
CA GLU A 285 -15.54 -13.36 8.26
C GLU A 285 -16.48 -13.39 9.48
N TRP A 286 -16.34 -14.39 10.36
CA TRP A 286 -17.20 -14.56 11.54
C TRP A 286 -16.87 -13.61 12.70
N ASP A 287 -15.70 -12.97 12.69
CA ASP A 287 -15.25 -12.00 13.71
C ASP A 287 -14.69 -10.71 13.12
N TYR A 288 -14.99 -10.41 11.86
CA TYR A 288 -14.51 -9.21 11.20
C TYR A 288 -15.01 -7.94 11.89
N ARG A 289 -14.08 -7.12 12.38
CA ARG A 289 -14.34 -5.94 13.21
C ARG A 289 -14.37 -4.63 12.43
N GLY A 290 -14.33 -4.70 11.12
CA GLY A 290 -14.32 -3.56 10.22
C GLY A 290 -12.93 -3.04 9.92
N GLN A 291 -12.86 -2.16 8.92
CA GLN A 291 -11.60 -1.67 8.35
C GLN A 291 -10.85 -0.72 9.30
N SER A 292 -11.54 0.14 10.03
CA SER A 292 -10.92 1.20 10.83
C SER A 292 -11.69 1.47 12.11
N ASN A 293 -10.97 1.51 13.22
CA ASN A 293 -11.54 1.87 14.53
C ASN A 293 -11.50 3.37 14.80
N VAL A 294 -10.63 4.12 14.12
CA VAL A 294 -10.31 5.51 14.43
C VAL A 294 -11.41 6.47 13.98
N VAL A 295 -12.09 6.14 12.88
CA VAL A 295 -13.05 7.07 12.24
C VAL A 295 -14.49 6.75 12.57
N ALA A 296 -14.79 5.60 13.21
CA ALA A 296 -16.17 5.16 13.31
C ALA A 296 -16.46 4.31 14.54
N PRO A 297 -17.15 4.87 15.54
CA PRO A 297 -17.86 4.07 16.54
C PRO A 297 -18.74 3.00 15.86
N ALA A 298 -19.00 1.89 16.55
CA ALA A 298 -19.74 0.76 15.97
C ALA A 298 -21.03 1.18 15.24
N MET A 299 -21.74 2.18 15.75
CA MET A 299 -22.94 2.73 15.13
C MET A 299 -22.69 3.43 13.79
N VAL A 300 -21.51 4.01 13.58
CA VAL A 300 -21.16 4.68 12.31
C VAL A 300 -20.73 3.66 11.27
N ARG A 301 -20.16 2.55 11.69
CA ARG A 301 -19.74 1.46 10.78
C ARG A 301 -20.91 0.75 10.09
N ILE A 302 -22.08 0.77 10.71
CA ILE A 302 -23.33 0.20 10.14
C ILE A 302 -24.22 1.25 9.49
N ASN A 303 -23.84 2.53 9.49
CA ASN A 303 -24.64 3.60 8.93
C ASN A 303 -24.28 3.82 7.46
N GLU A 304 -25.29 3.87 6.60
CA GLU A 304 -25.15 4.03 5.14
C GLU A 304 -24.54 5.37 4.69
N ASN A 305 -24.35 6.33 5.59
CA ASN A 305 -23.83 7.66 5.27
C ASN A 305 -22.30 7.77 5.21
N THR A 306 -21.56 6.67 5.26
CA THR A 306 -20.12 6.67 5.02
C THR A 306 -19.84 6.62 3.53
N HIS A 307 -18.73 7.24 3.08
CA HIS A 307 -18.37 7.35 1.66
C HIS A 307 -18.25 5.99 0.96
N ILE A 308 -17.86 4.96 1.71
CA ILE A 308 -17.94 3.54 1.33
C ILE A 308 -18.65 2.85 2.51
N PRO A 309 -19.85 2.30 2.32
CA PRO A 309 -20.50 1.56 3.37
C PRO A 309 -19.64 0.43 3.88
N GLN A 310 -19.41 0.37 5.19
CA GLN A 310 -18.50 -0.63 5.79
C GLN A 310 -18.94 -2.08 5.54
N TYR A 311 -20.22 -2.31 5.28
CA TYR A 311 -20.75 -3.63 4.97
C TYR A 311 -20.36 -4.16 3.58
N ILE A 312 -19.91 -3.32 2.66
CA ILE A 312 -19.40 -3.75 1.36
C ILE A 312 -17.90 -4.07 1.36
N ASN A 313 -17.19 -3.71 2.42
CA ASN A 313 -15.82 -4.16 2.63
C ASN A 313 -15.85 -5.60 3.12
N ASN A 314 -14.90 -6.39 2.66
CA ASN A 314 -14.68 -7.76 3.11
C ASN A 314 -13.50 -7.81 4.09
N PRO A 315 -13.24 -8.94 4.77
CA PRO A 315 -12.11 -9.05 5.68
C PRO A 315 -10.74 -9.09 4.97
N GLY A 316 -10.70 -9.09 3.64
CA GLY A 316 -9.49 -9.14 2.84
C GLY A 316 -8.96 -10.55 2.66
N GLY A 317 -7.68 -10.65 2.36
CA GLY A 317 -6.99 -11.91 2.09
C GLY A 317 -5.65 -12.01 2.83
N LEU A 318 -4.92 -13.05 2.51
CA LEU A 318 -3.59 -13.31 3.05
C LEU A 318 -2.61 -13.59 1.91
N ALA A 319 -1.35 -13.20 2.13
CA ALA A 319 -0.23 -13.67 1.33
C ALA A 319 0.17 -15.07 1.79
N ALA A 320 0.43 -15.96 0.85
CA ALA A 320 1.04 -17.25 1.10
C ALA A 320 2.33 -17.40 0.29
N ILE A 321 3.36 -17.95 0.91
CA ILE A 321 4.71 -18.03 0.33
C ILE A 321 5.21 -19.46 0.46
N TRP A 322 5.72 -20.03 -0.64
CA TRP A 322 6.41 -21.30 -0.66
C TRP A 322 7.90 -21.10 -0.42
N ALA A 323 8.33 -21.13 0.84
CA ALA A 323 9.72 -20.96 1.25
C ALA A 323 10.26 -22.23 1.90
N ARG A 324 11.59 -22.37 1.93
CA ARG A 324 12.26 -23.52 2.57
C ARG A 324 12.20 -23.44 4.07
N GLU A 325 12.40 -22.22 4.61
CA GLU A 325 12.38 -21.93 6.03
C GLU A 325 11.60 -20.63 6.28
N ASN A 326 11.05 -20.49 7.48
CA ASN A 326 10.38 -19.26 7.88
C ASN A 326 11.43 -18.26 8.39
N THR A 327 12.20 -17.68 7.45
CA THR A 327 13.17 -16.63 7.68
C THR A 327 12.97 -15.50 6.69
N ARG A 328 13.45 -14.28 6.99
CA ARG A 328 13.37 -13.17 6.04
C ARG A 328 14.04 -13.50 4.72
N ASP A 329 15.22 -14.13 4.75
CA ASP A 329 15.98 -14.44 3.54
C ASP A 329 15.21 -15.40 2.63
N ASP A 330 14.73 -16.54 3.15
CA ASP A 330 14.01 -17.53 2.34
C ASP A 330 12.63 -17.02 1.87
N LEU A 331 11.91 -16.29 2.73
CA LEU A 331 10.61 -15.70 2.36
C LEU A 331 10.78 -14.62 1.30
N PHE A 332 11.81 -13.76 1.42
CA PHE A 332 12.08 -12.71 0.45
C PHE A 332 12.51 -13.28 -0.90
N GLU A 333 13.43 -14.27 -0.90
CA GLU A 333 13.86 -14.99 -2.11
C GLU A 333 12.67 -15.66 -2.81
N ALA A 334 11.77 -16.30 -2.04
CA ALA A 334 10.57 -16.91 -2.60
C ALA A 334 9.61 -15.88 -3.23
N MET A 335 9.47 -14.70 -2.62
CA MET A 335 8.70 -13.60 -3.21
C MET A 335 9.35 -13.07 -4.50
N GLU A 336 10.67 -12.89 -4.53
CA GLU A 336 11.39 -12.52 -5.76
C GLU A 336 11.22 -13.55 -6.87
N ASN A 337 11.20 -14.84 -6.53
CA ASN A 337 10.97 -15.95 -7.45
C ASN A 337 9.48 -16.17 -7.77
N LYS A 338 8.56 -15.33 -7.23
CA LYS A 338 7.10 -15.45 -7.43
C LYS A 338 6.51 -16.76 -6.92
N GLU A 339 7.17 -17.39 -5.95
CA GLU A 339 6.71 -18.63 -5.27
C GLU A 339 5.66 -18.27 -4.22
N VAL A 340 4.58 -17.66 -4.67
CA VAL A 340 3.53 -17.07 -3.83
C VAL A 340 2.13 -17.41 -4.35
N TYR A 341 1.13 -17.29 -3.49
CA TYR A 341 -0.27 -17.27 -3.90
C TYR A 341 -1.13 -16.41 -2.96
N ALA A 342 -2.29 -16.01 -3.44
CA ALA A 342 -3.26 -15.21 -2.72
C ALA A 342 -4.38 -16.05 -2.12
N THR A 343 -4.93 -15.61 -0.99
CA THR A 343 -6.27 -16.00 -0.54
C THR A 343 -7.21 -14.81 -0.58
N SER A 344 -8.50 -15.06 -0.71
CA SER A 344 -9.58 -14.06 -0.62
C SER A 344 -10.36 -14.18 0.69
N GLY A 345 -9.68 -14.51 1.77
CA GLY A 345 -10.24 -14.76 3.09
C GLY A 345 -9.21 -15.49 3.95
N THR A 346 -9.69 -16.25 4.93
CA THR A 346 -8.83 -17.12 5.73
C THR A 346 -8.21 -18.24 4.87
N ARG A 347 -7.10 -18.77 5.32
CA ARG A 347 -6.46 -19.93 4.72
C ARG A 347 -7.15 -21.25 5.14
#